data_780854d94ef24149ceae42fbd33317e0
#
_entry.id   780854d94ef24149ceae42fbd33317e0
#
_cell.length_a   1.000
_cell.length_b   1.000
_cell.length_c   1.000
_cell.angle_alpha   90.00
_cell.angle_beta   90.00
_cell.angle_gamma   90.00
#
_symmetry.space_group_name_H-M   'P 1'
#
loop_
_entity.id
_entity.type
_entity.pdbx_description
1 polymer ?
#
loop_
_entity_poly.entity_id
_entity_poly.type
_entity_poly.pdbx_seq_one_letter_code
_entity_poly.pdbx_strand_id
1 'polypeptide(L)'
;DEVLVSIFRAPHSYTGENSVEISCHASSYIVSEIMNLLYAAGARAAEPGEFTQRAFLNGKMDLAQAEAVADVIASQNAAAHRIAYKQMKGGFSSELKDMRSELLELVSLMELELDFSEEEVEFADRSRLDSLLNALIDHISRLIDSFKLGNAIKNGVPVAIAGATNTGKSTLLKAILGQREHGGV
;
A
#
# COMPACT_ATOMS: atom_id res chain seq x y z
N ASP A 1 22.81 -27.76 9.07
CA ASP A 1 21.39 -28.03 8.84
C ASP A 1 21.15 -28.34 7.37
N GLU A 2 20.17 -29.17 7.07
CA GLU A 2 19.65 -29.30 5.70
C GLU A 2 18.69 -28.15 5.44
N VAL A 3 18.88 -27.47 4.31
CA VAL A 3 18.09 -26.28 3.93
C VAL A 3 17.42 -26.47 2.59
N LEU A 4 16.25 -25.87 2.41
CA LEU A 4 15.61 -25.78 1.11
C LEU A 4 16.04 -24.47 0.44
N VAL A 5 16.56 -24.55 -0.77
CA VAL A 5 16.99 -23.40 -1.56
C VAL A 5 16.07 -23.23 -2.76
N SER A 6 15.37 -22.08 -2.83
CA SER A 6 14.53 -21.71 -3.96
C SER A 6 15.24 -20.63 -4.79
N ILE A 7 15.34 -20.86 -6.10
CA ILE A 7 16.03 -19.95 -7.03
C ILE A 7 14.98 -19.28 -7.91
N PHE A 8 14.96 -17.96 -7.89
CA PHE A 8 14.09 -17.13 -8.72
C PHE A 8 14.92 -16.37 -9.75
N ARG A 9 14.55 -16.51 -11.01
CA ARG A 9 15.23 -15.82 -12.11
C ARG A 9 14.46 -14.59 -12.53
N ALA A 10 15.18 -13.53 -12.82
CA ALA A 10 14.60 -12.31 -13.36
C ALA A 10 13.77 -12.61 -14.64
N PRO A 11 12.61 -11.97 -14.81
CA PRO A 11 11.97 -11.00 -13.95
C PRO A 11 11.00 -11.64 -12.90
N HIS A 12 11.01 -12.97 -12.72
CA HIS A 12 10.07 -13.74 -11.92
C HIS A 12 10.51 -13.87 -10.46
N SER A 13 10.78 -12.74 -9.80
CA SER A 13 11.07 -12.63 -8.37
C SER A 13 10.34 -11.44 -7.77
N TYR A 14 10.40 -11.28 -6.46
CA TYR A 14 9.81 -10.13 -5.77
C TYR A 14 10.44 -8.80 -6.24
N THR A 15 11.77 -8.76 -6.31
CA THR A 15 12.51 -7.56 -6.73
C THR A 15 12.58 -7.38 -8.25
N GLY A 16 12.22 -8.40 -9.04
CA GLY A 16 12.46 -8.43 -10.48
C GLY A 16 13.91 -8.81 -10.87
N GLU A 17 14.79 -9.03 -9.90
CA GLU A 17 16.18 -9.46 -10.07
C GLU A 17 16.31 -10.96 -9.82
N ASN A 18 17.48 -11.55 -10.14
CA ASN A 18 17.78 -12.90 -9.69
C ASN A 18 17.85 -12.93 -8.16
N SER A 19 17.12 -13.82 -7.53
CA SER A 19 17.10 -13.96 -6.09
C SER A 19 17.07 -15.41 -5.65
N VAL A 20 17.50 -15.63 -4.42
CA VAL A 20 17.53 -16.94 -3.78
C VAL A 20 16.90 -16.83 -2.42
N GLU A 21 16.03 -17.78 -2.08
CA GLU A 21 15.46 -17.93 -0.75
C GLU A 21 16.00 -19.21 -0.11
N ILE A 22 16.47 -19.11 1.13
CA ILE A 22 16.99 -20.21 1.91
C ILE A 22 16.07 -20.43 3.10
N SER A 23 15.35 -21.55 3.11
CA SER A 23 14.48 -21.95 4.21
C SER A 23 15.22 -22.95 5.10
N CYS A 24 15.27 -22.69 6.40
CA CYS A 24 15.92 -23.52 7.42
C CYS A 24 15.01 -23.69 8.64
N HIS A 25 15.42 -24.56 9.59
CA HIS A 25 14.72 -24.66 10.86
C HIS A 25 14.83 -23.35 11.67
N ALA A 26 13.78 -22.99 12.39
CA ALA A 26 13.66 -21.74 13.14
C ALA A 26 14.49 -21.74 14.44
N SER A 27 15.79 -21.99 14.31
CA SER A 27 16.79 -21.88 15.38
C SER A 27 17.60 -20.61 15.18
N SER A 28 17.69 -19.76 16.20
CA SER A 28 18.50 -18.54 16.15
C SER A 28 19.97 -18.84 15.83
N TYR A 29 20.50 -19.95 16.32
CA TYR A 29 21.85 -20.42 16.03
C TYR A 29 22.02 -20.75 14.53
N ILE A 30 21.11 -21.56 13.96
CA ILE A 30 21.16 -21.95 12.54
C ILE A 30 21.07 -20.73 11.64
N VAL A 31 20.11 -19.85 11.92
CA VAL A 31 19.95 -18.59 11.15
C VAL A 31 21.21 -17.73 11.23
N SER A 32 21.82 -17.57 12.42
CA SER A 32 23.03 -16.80 12.59
C SER A 32 24.21 -17.40 11.79
N GLU A 33 24.38 -18.73 11.83
CA GLU A 33 25.45 -19.39 11.09
C GLU A 33 25.26 -19.27 9.57
N ILE A 34 24.03 -19.40 9.05
CA ILE A 34 23.76 -19.18 7.64
C ILE A 34 24.08 -17.73 7.24
N MET A 35 23.68 -16.74 8.06
CA MET A 35 23.99 -15.34 7.80
C MET A 35 25.49 -15.08 7.82
N ASN A 36 26.24 -15.65 8.76
CA ASN A 36 27.68 -15.54 8.84
C ASN A 36 28.38 -16.12 7.58
N LEU A 37 27.91 -17.25 7.09
CA LEU A 37 28.41 -17.86 5.86
C LEU A 37 28.16 -16.95 4.64
N LEU A 38 26.98 -16.34 4.54
CA LEU A 38 26.64 -15.42 3.45
C LEU A 38 27.51 -14.15 3.51
N TYR A 39 27.73 -13.58 4.72
CA TYR A 39 28.62 -12.43 4.90
C TYR A 39 30.06 -12.77 4.54
N ALA A 40 30.56 -13.92 4.95
CA ALA A 40 31.90 -14.40 4.57
C ALA A 40 32.05 -14.61 3.05
N ALA A 41 30.94 -14.93 2.38
CA ALA A 41 30.90 -15.04 0.90
C ALA A 41 30.73 -13.68 0.20
N GLY A 42 30.70 -12.56 0.94
CA GLY A 42 30.62 -11.21 0.37
C GLY A 42 29.24 -10.58 0.29
N ALA A 43 28.20 -11.22 0.85
CA ALA A 43 26.91 -10.60 0.99
C ALA A 43 26.94 -9.51 2.07
N ARG A 44 25.99 -8.58 2.02
CA ARG A 44 25.73 -7.61 3.08
C ARG A 44 24.28 -7.71 3.54
N ALA A 45 24.01 -7.23 4.74
CA ALA A 45 22.63 -7.05 5.16
C ALA A 45 21.93 -6.02 4.27
N ALA A 46 20.69 -6.29 3.92
CA ALA A 46 19.85 -5.33 3.23
C ALA A 46 19.36 -4.25 4.20
N GLU A 47 19.25 -3.02 3.72
CA GLU A 47 18.65 -1.93 4.47
C GLU A 47 17.12 -2.16 4.62
N PRO A 48 16.48 -1.61 5.67
CA PRO A 48 15.03 -1.69 5.81
C PRO A 48 14.31 -1.15 4.57
N GLY A 49 13.45 -1.97 3.97
CA GLY A 49 12.69 -1.62 2.76
C GLY A 49 13.47 -1.80 1.44
N GLU A 50 14.72 -2.20 1.44
CA GLU A 50 15.56 -2.31 0.23
C GLU A 50 14.95 -3.27 -0.81
N PHE A 51 14.37 -4.39 -0.42
CA PHE A 51 13.70 -5.31 -1.36
C PHE A 51 12.52 -4.65 -2.08
N THR A 52 11.70 -3.90 -1.33
CA THR A 52 10.56 -3.17 -1.90
C THR A 52 11.03 -2.01 -2.79
N GLN A 53 12.08 -1.31 -2.40
CA GLN A 53 12.71 -0.27 -3.22
C GLN A 53 13.20 -0.82 -4.55
N ARG A 54 13.90 -1.97 -4.55
CA ARG A 54 14.36 -2.64 -5.78
C ARG A 54 13.18 -3.09 -6.65
N ALA A 55 12.13 -3.64 -6.04
CA ALA A 55 10.92 -4.01 -6.76
C ALA A 55 10.26 -2.80 -7.44
N PHE A 56 10.19 -1.64 -6.78
CA PHE A 56 9.71 -0.40 -7.37
C PHE A 56 10.60 0.08 -8.53
N LEU A 57 11.92 0.13 -8.33
CA LEU A 57 12.87 0.56 -9.38
C LEU A 57 12.83 -0.35 -10.61
N ASN A 58 12.57 -1.62 -10.44
CA ASN A 58 12.44 -2.61 -11.50
C ASN A 58 10.99 -2.71 -12.07
N GLY A 59 10.11 -1.78 -11.71
CA GLY A 59 8.76 -1.70 -12.25
C GLY A 59 7.82 -2.85 -11.86
N LYS A 60 8.14 -3.60 -10.78
CA LYS A 60 7.29 -4.68 -10.26
C LYS A 60 6.07 -4.14 -9.51
N MET A 61 6.18 -2.94 -8.99
CA MET A 61 5.12 -2.22 -8.28
C MET A 61 5.31 -0.71 -8.47
N ASP A 62 4.26 0.04 -8.29
CA ASP A 62 4.32 1.50 -8.25
C ASP A 62 4.60 2.01 -6.82
N LEU A 63 4.79 3.33 -6.69
CA LEU A 63 5.13 3.96 -5.40
C LEU A 63 4.04 3.74 -4.35
N ALA A 64 2.76 3.87 -4.74
CA ALA A 64 1.63 3.67 -3.82
C ALA A 64 1.58 2.22 -3.29
N GLN A 65 1.89 1.24 -4.14
CA GLN A 65 2.00 -0.17 -3.74
C GLN A 65 3.20 -0.40 -2.82
N ALA A 66 4.34 0.24 -3.11
CA ALA A 66 5.55 0.14 -2.28
C ALA A 66 5.33 0.72 -0.87
N GLU A 67 4.67 1.88 -0.77
CA GLU A 67 4.28 2.47 0.51
C GLU A 67 3.29 1.57 1.28
N ALA A 68 2.33 0.96 0.56
CA ALA A 68 1.36 0.06 1.16
C ALA A 68 1.99 -1.21 1.76
N VAL A 69 3.14 -1.68 1.27
CA VAL A 69 3.89 -2.78 1.91
C VAL A 69 4.29 -2.41 3.34
N ALA A 70 4.81 -1.20 3.54
CA ALA A 70 5.14 -0.71 4.89
C ALA A 70 3.89 -0.59 5.77
N ASP A 71 2.78 -0.14 5.21
CA ASP A 71 1.50 -0.02 5.92
C ASP A 71 0.92 -1.38 6.34
N VAL A 72 1.04 -2.40 5.49
CA VAL A 72 0.65 -3.78 5.84
C VAL A 72 1.45 -4.29 7.03
N ILE A 73 2.77 -4.05 7.02
CA ILE A 73 3.67 -4.47 8.12
C ILE A 73 3.35 -3.71 9.41
N ALA A 74 3.07 -2.41 9.33
CA ALA A 74 2.78 -1.55 10.47
C ALA A 74 1.35 -1.67 11.01
N SER A 75 0.45 -2.38 10.30
CA SER A 75 -0.96 -2.44 10.64
C SER A 75 -1.20 -3.12 11.99
N GLN A 76 -1.95 -2.45 12.88
CA GLN A 76 -2.23 -2.91 14.24
C GLN A 76 -3.65 -3.49 14.42
N ASN A 77 -4.49 -3.40 13.40
CA ASN A 77 -5.86 -3.90 13.44
C ASN A 77 -6.31 -4.40 12.07
N ALA A 78 -7.36 -5.23 12.07
CA ALA A 78 -7.86 -5.87 10.86
C ALA A 78 -8.37 -4.87 9.79
N ALA A 79 -8.88 -3.72 10.21
CA ALA A 79 -9.38 -2.69 9.29
C ALA A 79 -8.22 -1.99 8.57
N ALA A 80 -7.18 -1.56 9.32
CA ALA A 80 -5.97 -0.97 8.75
C ALA A 80 -5.26 -1.96 7.81
N HIS A 81 -5.10 -3.21 8.23
CA HIS A 81 -4.51 -4.26 7.40
C HIS A 81 -5.27 -4.45 6.09
N ARG A 82 -6.60 -4.50 6.11
CA ARG A 82 -7.42 -4.67 4.90
C ARG A 82 -7.27 -3.52 3.92
N ILE A 83 -7.20 -2.28 4.42
CA ILE A 83 -6.99 -1.08 3.59
C ILE A 83 -5.61 -1.13 2.94
N ALA A 84 -4.56 -1.35 3.73
CA ALA A 84 -3.19 -1.43 3.25
C ALA A 84 -3.01 -2.58 2.24
N TYR A 85 -3.60 -3.74 2.50
CA TYR A 85 -3.55 -4.89 1.60
C TYR A 85 -4.24 -4.61 0.25
N LYS A 86 -5.41 -3.95 0.25
CA LYS A 86 -6.09 -3.52 -0.98
C LYS A 86 -5.22 -2.56 -1.78
N GLN A 87 -4.56 -1.62 -1.13
CA GLN A 87 -3.66 -0.66 -1.77
C GLN A 87 -2.42 -1.35 -2.33
N MET A 88 -1.80 -2.26 -1.58
CA MET A 88 -0.67 -3.07 -2.03
C MET A 88 -1.00 -3.90 -3.28
N LYS A 89 -2.25 -4.35 -3.42
CA LYS A 89 -2.77 -5.03 -4.62
C LYS A 89 -3.03 -4.08 -5.80
N GLY A 90 -2.76 -2.79 -5.68
CA GLY A 90 -2.88 -1.81 -6.75
C GLY A 90 -4.30 -1.25 -6.95
N GLY A 91 -5.18 -1.37 -5.96
CA GLY A 91 -6.56 -0.91 -6.09
C GLY A 91 -6.69 0.58 -6.45
N PHE A 92 -5.90 1.45 -5.82
CA PHE A 92 -5.87 2.88 -6.12
C PHE A 92 -5.22 3.18 -7.49
N SER A 93 -4.12 2.50 -7.79
CA SER A 93 -3.38 2.70 -9.04
C SER A 93 -4.17 2.26 -10.26
N SER A 94 -5.00 1.22 -10.14
CA SER A 94 -5.92 0.78 -11.19
C SER A 94 -6.96 1.87 -11.50
N GLU A 95 -7.62 2.41 -10.48
CA GLU A 95 -8.61 3.48 -10.63
C GLU A 95 -8.00 4.72 -11.34
N LEU A 96 -6.80 5.14 -10.93
CA LEU A 96 -6.11 6.26 -11.56
C LEU A 96 -5.71 5.99 -13.02
N LYS A 97 -5.33 4.74 -13.35
CA LYS A 97 -5.01 4.36 -14.73
C LYS A 97 -6.24 4.41 -15.63
N ASP A 98 -7.38 3.93 -15.14
CA ASP A 98 -8.64 3.95 -15.89
C ASP A 98 -9.05 5.40 -16.18
N MET A 99 -9.04 6.27 -15.17
CA MET A 99 -9.33 7.70 -15.31
C MET A 99 -8.37 8.39 -16.30
N ARG A 100 -7.07 8.07 -16.22
CA ARG A 100 -6.07 8.61 -17.16
C ARG A 100 -6.36 8.15 -18.58
N SER A 101 -6.76 6.90 -18.77
CA SER A 101 -7.06 6.37 -20.12
C SER A 101 -8.27 7.07 -20.74
N GLU A 102 -9.32 7.30 -19.97
CA GLU A 102 -10.50 8.04 -20.41
C GLU A 102 -10.16 9.52 -20.79
N LEU A 103 -9.33 10.19 -19.98
CA LEU A 103 -8.84 11.54 -20.29
C LEU A 103 -8.01 11.56 -21.58
N LEU A 104 -7.11 10.58 -21.77
CA LEU A 104 -6.28 10.51 -22.97
C LEU A 104 -7.12 10.27 -24.23
N GLU A 105 -8.15 9.44 -24.14
CA GLU A 105 -9.08 9.22 -25.27
C GLU A 105 -9.74 10.53 -25.70
N LEU A 106 -10.24 11.31 -24.74
CA LEU A 106 -10.87 12.60 -25.05
C LEU A 106 -9.89 13.63 -25.60
N VAL A 107 -8.68 13.73 -25.02
CA VAL A 107 -7.64 14.62 -25.53
C VAL A 107 -7.28 14.25 -26.97
N SER A 108 -7.14 12.96 -27.27
CA SER A 108 -6.84 12.50 -28.63
C SER A 108 -7.96 12.85 -29.63
N LEU A 109 -9.23 12.77 -29.22
CA LEU A 109 -10.35 13.21 -30.06
C LEU A 109 -10.35 14.71 -30.29
N MET A 110 -9.99 15.51 -29.28
CA MET A 110 -9.87 16.95 -29.41
C MET A 110 -8.69 17.37 -30.31
N GLU A 111 -7.56 16.68 -30.23
CA GLU A 111 -6.41 16.90 -31.13
C GLU A 111 -6.78 16.58 -32.57
N LEU A 112 -7.51 15.48 -32.79
CA LEU A 112 -8.00 15.11 -34.11
C LEU A 112 -8.95 16.17 -34.69
N GLU A 113 -9.86 16.73 -33.89
CA GLU A 113 -10.75 17.82 -34.30
C GLU A 113 -9.99 19.10 -34.71
N LEU A 114 -8.90 19.42 -33.98
CA LEU A 114 -8.05 20.55 -34.30
C LEU A 114 -7.31 20.35 -35.63
N ASP A 115 -6.82 19.15 -35.90
CA ASP A 115 -6.10 18.83 -37.15
C ASP A 115 -7.02 18.86 -38.38
N PHE A 116 -8.30 18.54 -38.22
CA PHE A 116 -9.32 18.53 -39.28
C PHE A 116 -10.28 19.72 -39.21
N SER A 117 -9.88 20.81 -38.55
CA SER A 117 -10.73 21.99 -38.31
C SER A 117 -11.26 22.67 -39.58
N GLU A 118 -10.65 22.41 -40.75
CA GLU A 118 -11.11 22.93 -42.06
C GLU A 118 -12.32 22.13 -42.63
N GLU A 119 -12.65 20.98 -42.09
CA GLU A 119 -13.68 20.08 -42.64
C GLU A 119 -15.03 20.16 -41.90
N GLU A 120 -15.24 21.03 -40.94
CA GLU A 120 -16.45 21.20 -40.11
C GLU A 120 -16.91 19.86 -39.43
N VAL A 121 -15.98 18.97 -39.08
CA VAL A 121 -16.29 17.70 -38.46
C VAL A 121 -16.04 17.79 -36.95
N GLU A 122 -17.08 17.66 -36.14
CA GLU A 122 -16.97 17.54 -34.70
C GLU A 122 -16.67 16.08 -34.31
N PHE A 123 -15.43 15.76 -33.92
CA PHE A 123 -15.04 14.43 -33.42
C PHE A 123 -15.21 14.30 -31.91
N ALA A 124 -15.13 15.40 -31.18
CA ALA A 124 -15.23 15.43 -29.73
C ALA A 124 -16.53 16.11 -29.28
N ASP A 125 -17.37 15.36 -28.57
CA ASP A 125 -18.54 15.91 -27.91
C ASP A 125 -18.12 16.68 -26.67
N ARG A 126 -18.20 18.02 -26.71
CA ARG A 126 -17.85 18.90 -25.59
C ARG A 126 -18.70 18.63 -24.33
N SER A 127 -19.95 18.15 -24.53
CA SER A 127 -20.80 17.78 -23.40
C SER A 127 -20.30 16.51 -22.74
N ARG A 128 -19.72 15.58 -23.50
CA ARG A 128 -19.07 14.38 -23.00
C ARG A 128 -17.79 14.73 -22.20
N LEU A 129 -17.00 15.68 -22.69
CA LEU A 129 -15.82 16.18 -21.97
C LEU A 129 -16.21 16.78 -20.59
N ASP A 130 -17.21 17.65 -20.57
CA ASP A 130 -17.72 18.29 -19.35
C ASP A 130 -18.24 17.24 -18.36
N SER A 131 -19.00 16.27 -18.84
CA SER A 131 -19.52 15.16 -18.04
C SER A 131 -18.40 14.31 -17.44
N LEU A 132 -17.36 14.01 -18.23
CA LEU A 132 -16.21 13.24 -17.75
C LEU A 132 -15.39 14.02 -16.72
N LEU A 133 -15.10 15.31 -16.98
CA LEU A 133 -14.36 16.14 -16.03
C LEU A 133 -15.09 16.25 -14.69
N ASN A 134 -16.42 16.44 -14.72
CA ASN A 134 -17.22 16.47 -13.50
C ASN A 134 -17.21 15.11 -12.79
N ALA A 135 -17.33 13.99 -13.51
CA ALA A 135 -17.23 12.65 -12.92
C ALA A 135 -15.86 12.39 -12.26
N LEU A 136 -14.78 12.86 -12.90
CA LEU A 136 -13.43 12.79 -12.35
C LEU A 136 -13.26 13.64 -11.08
N ILE A 137 -13.77 14.87 -11.09
CA ILE A 137 -13.75 15.75 -9.91
C ILE A 137 -14.50 15.11 -8.75
N ASP A 138 -15.70 14.58 -9.00
CA ASP A 138 -16.49 13.90 -7.98
C ASP A 138 -15.80 12.65 -7.45
N HIS A 139 -15.15 11.88 -8.33
CA HIS A 139 -14.42 10.68 -7.92
C HIS A 139 -13.20 11.01 -7.06
N ILE A 140 -12.38 11.99 -7.48
CA ILE A 140 -11.22 12.47 -6.73
C ILE A 140 -11.66 13.06 -5.39
N SER A 141 -12.74 13.83 -5.35
CA SER A 141 -13.27 14.40 -4.12
C SER A 141 -13.67 13.31 -3.12
N ARG A 142 -14.34 12.26 -3.58
CA ARG A 142 -14.66 11.08 -2.74
C ARG A 142 -13.42 10.37 -2.23
N LEU A 143 -12.37 10.26 -3.04
CA LEU A 143 -11.09 9.68 -2.61
C LEU A 143 -10.44 10.53 -1.51
N ILE A 144 -10.42 11.86 -1.67
CA ILE A 144 -9.90 12.79 -0.66
C ILE A 144 -10.66 12.67 0.66
N ASP A 145 -11.99 12.61 0.61
CA ASP A 145 -12.81 12.48 1.84
C ASP A 145 -12.63 11.11 2.50
N SER A 146 -12.49 10.04 1.71
CA SER A 146 -12.22 8.70 2.22
C SER A 146 -10.85 8.60 2.90
N PHE A 147 -9.89 9.42 2.49
CA PHE A 147 -8.55 9.48 3.08
C PHE A 147 -8.58 9.93 4.54
N LYS A 148 -9.47 10.88 4.90
CA LYS A 148 -9.63 11.34 6.29
C LYS A 148 -10.07 10.19 7.19
N LEU A 149 -11.04 9.39 6.72
CA LEU A 149 -11.51 8.21 7.45
C LEU A 149 -10.44 7.11 7.49
N GLY A 150 -9.76 6.88 6.37
CA GLY A 150 -8.66 5.91 6.27
C GLY A 150 -7.53 6.21 7.24
N ASN A 151 -7.12 7.47 7.37
CA ASN A 151 -6.11 7.91 8.34
C ASN A 151 -6.55 7.71 9.80
N ALA A 152 -7.81 7.99 10.12
CA ALA A 152 -8.34 7.73 11.45
C ALA A 152 -8.34 6.22 11.78
N ILE A 153 -8.64 5.36 10.82
CA ILE A 153 -8.58 3.90 10.98
C ILE A 153 -7.13 3.41 11.11
N LYS A 154 -6.22 3.97 10.32
CA LYS A 154 -4.79 3.58 10.31
C LYS A 154 -4.08 4.00 11.59
N ASN A 155 -4.22 5.26 11.98
CA ASN A 155 -3.49 5.87 13.10
C ASN A 155 -4.25 5.81 14.43
N GLY A 156 -5.53 5.40 14.40
CA GLY A 156 -6.44 5.50 15.54
C GLY A 156 -6.87 6.94 15.80
N VAL A 157 -7.88 7.08 16.63
CA VAL A 157 -8.34 8.37 17.14
C VAL A 157 -7.81 8.54 18.56
N PRO A 158 -6.92 9.53 18.84
CA PRO A 158 -6.43 9.75 20.20
C PRO A 158 -7.59 10.23 21.09
N VAL A 159 -7.88 9.47 22.14
CA VAL A 159 -8.92 9.80 23.12
C VAL A 159 -8.28 10.05 24.47
N ALA A 160 -8.49 11.21 25.06
CA ALA A 160 -8.05 11.54 26.41
C ALA A 160 -9.22 11.46 27.39
N ILE A 161 -9.04 10.67 28.48
CA ILE A 161 -10.02 10.60 29.57
C ILE A 161 -9.49 11.53 30.70
N ALA A 162 -10.13 12.70 30.86
CA ALA A 162 -9.78 13.68 31.87
C ALA A 162 -10.80 13.68 33.04
N GLY A 163 -10.34 14.02 34.23
CA GLY A 163 -11.19 14.14 35.43
C GLY A 163 -10.37 14.14 36.71
N ALA A 164 -10.98 14.48 37.84
CA ALA A 164 -10.34 14.49 39.18
C ALA A 164 -9.79 13.10 39.56
N THR A 165 -8.93 13.03 40.55
CA THR A 165 -8.43 11.76 41.11
C THR A 165 -9.59 10.91 41.66
N ASN A 166 -9.50 9.59 41.50
CA ASN A 166 -10.49 8.61 41.99
C ASN A 166 -11.90 8.70 41.38
N THR A 167 -12.06 9.27 40.19
CA THR A 167 -13.36 9.36 39.50
C THR A 167 -13.67 8.16 38.58
N GLY A 168 -12.94 7.07 38.69
CA GLY A 168 -13.22 5.86 37.89
C GLY A 168 -12.63 5.84 36.47
N LYS A 169 -11.71 6.77 36.11
CA LYS A 169 -11.08 6.83 34.78
C LYS A 169 -10.42 5.53 34.36
N SER A 170 -9.64 4.92 35.25
CA SER A 170 -8.95 3.65 34.99
C SER A 170 -9.92 2.50 34.82
N THR A 171 -11.01 2.48 35.59
CA THR A 171 -12.08 1.47 35.46
C THR A 171 -12.82 1.61 34.14
N LEU A 172 -13.13 2.86 33.72
CA LEU A 172 -13.72 3.13 32.42
C LEU A 172 -12.81 2.70 31.28
N LEU A 173 -11.51 3.04 31.35
CA LEU A 173 -10.53 2.64 30.35
C LEU A 173 -10.42 1.11 30.22
N LYS A 174 -10.35 0.38 31.36
CA LYS A 174 -10.35 -1.08 31.37
C LYS A 174 -11.61 -1.67 30.75
N ALA A 175 -12.77 -1.09 31.04
CA ALA A 175 -14.04 -1.53 30.47
C ALA A 175 -14.10 -1.32 28.94
N ILE A 176 -13.60 -0.19 28.44
CA ILE A 176 -13.54 0.12 27.00
C ILE A 176 -12.57 -0.85 26.30
N LEU A 177 -11.41 -1.17 26.90
CA LEU A 177 -10.42 -2.10 26.36
C LEU A 177 -10.82 -3.57 26.47
N GLY A 178 -11.98 -3.88 27.07
CA GLY A 178 -12.45 -5.24 27.25
C GLY A 178 -11.62 -6.06 28.24
N GLN A 179 -10.73 -5.44 29.01
CA GLN A 179 -9.96 -6.07 30.07
C GLN A 179 -10.87 -6.29 31.28
N ARG A 180 -11.54 -7.46 31.35
CA ARG A 180 -12.18 -7.92 32.59
C ARG A 180 -11.09 -8.16 33.63
N GLU A 181 -11.28 -7.58 34.82
CA GLU A 181 -10.48 -8.00 35.98
C GLU A 181 -10.71 -9.51 36.17
N HIS A 182 -9.65 -10.30 35.97
CA HIS A 182 -9.65 -11.64 36.54
C HIS A 182 -9.56 -11.40 38.06
N GLY A 183 -10.72 -11.52 38.70
CA GLY A 183 -10.77 -11.49 40.14
C GLY A 183 -9.84 -12.58 40.67
N GLY A 184 -8.76 -12.13 41.30
CA GLY A 184 -7.94 -13.00 42.11
C GLY A 184 -8.80 -13.49 43.28
N VAL A 185 -8.89 -14.82 43.40
CA VAL A 185 -9.19 -15.49 44.66
C VAL A 185 -7.86 -15.79 45.33
#